data_ddb6aa45da9098c8c30a2b9c61816e83
#
_entry.id   ddb6aa45da9098c8c30a2b9c61816e83
#
_cell.length_a   1.000
_cell.length_b   1.000
_cell.length_c   1.000
_cell.angle_alpha   90.00
_cell.angle_beta   90.00
_cell.angle_gamma   90.00
#
_symmetry.space_group_name_H-M   'P 1'
#
loop_
_entity.id
_entity.type
_entity.pdbx_description
1 polymer ?
#
loop_
_entity_poly.entity_id
_entity_poly.type
_entity_poly.pdbx_seq_one_letter_code
_entity_poly.pdbx_strand_id
1 'polypeptide(L)'
;MRRPSRTLWLIVLVIGLGAVALFVQRRVADRPPLTHLSAADLETLLEGMPESRRAFFSTPEGRRQLADQIRQALAMAQEARRLGLLARTEVAAQWEIQKISILASAYRDRHPDVEVSDEEIERLFRTNPMALDRVFAANPQLSRGALNEQVRRQYGELILLAERARKEGLDRDPRVALQLRIFPEFILQSYLLRELQQRTSVSDEEIRQYYEAHKNEFEQVRARHILFSTRPILRDGNPPPDRETVRRKAQEVLRRARAGEDFAALAREFSDDPGSKEKGGDLDFFGRGRMVREFEDAAFALQPGQISDLVETSYGFHIIKVEARRIAPLDEETRLQIEQTLRQKKIQERINQILARYPIAVEGASAESSK
;
A
#
# COMPACT_ATOMS: atom_id res chain seq x y z
N MET A 1 -27.51 -33.74 48.09
CA MET A 1 -26.82 -32.68 47.32
C MET A 1 -26.97 -32.97 45.83
N ARG A 2 -27.82 -32.18 45.12
CA ARG A 2 -28.03 -32.37 43.67
C ARG A 2 -26.87 -31.70 42.94
N ARG A 3 -26.17 -32.45 42.09
CA ARG A 3 -25.13 -31.93 41.20
C ARG A 3 -25.79 -30.96 40.20
N PRO A 4 -25.29 -29.74 39.98
CA PRO A 4 -25.83 -28.85 38.98
C PRO A 4 -25.68 -29.45 37.58
N SER A 5 -26.69 -29.28 36.73
CA SER A 5 -26.76 -29.86 35.42
C SER A 5 -25.65 -29.27 34.53
N ARG A 6 -25.11 -30.07 33.60
CA ARG A 6 -24.10 -29.68 32.60
C ARG A 6 -24.51 -28.41 31.79
N THR A 7 -25.79 -28.17 31.65
CA THR A 7 -26.38 -27.00 30.99
C THR A 7 -26.13 -25.70 31.76
N LEU A 8 -26.10 -25.74 33.10
CA LEU A 8 -25.84 -24.55 33.91
C LEU A 8 -24.38 -24.07 33.79
N TRP A 9 -23.44 -25.00 33.65
CA TRP A 9 -22.03 -24.69 33.38
C TRP A 9 -21.79 -24.08 32.00
N LEU A 10 -22.51 -24.52 30.98
CA LEU A 10 -22.44 -23.95 29.64
C LEU A 10 -22.99 -22.51 29.60
N ILE A 11 -24.09 -22.24 30.31
CA ILE A 11 -24.67 -20.89 30.40
C ILE A 11 -23.74 -19.93 31.15
N VAL A 12 -23.12 -20.37 32.26
CA VAL A 12 -22.15 -19.56 33.01
C VAL A 12 -20.89 -19.29 32.17
N LEU A 13 -20.45 -20.26 31.34
CA LEU A 13 -19.28 -20.09 30.45
C LEU A 13 -19.58 -19.11 29.31
N VAL A 14 -20.78 -19.16 28.71
CA VAL A 14 -21.19 -18.23 27.66
C VAL A 14 -21.40 -16.81 28.20
N ILE A 15 -21.98 -16.65 29.38
CA ILE A 15 -22.14 -15.37 30.05
C ILE A 15 -20.78 -14.80 30.49
N GLY A 16 -19.86 -15.65 30.96
CA GLY A 16 -18.48 -15.24 31.32
C GLY A 16 -17.69 -14.73 30.10
N LEU A 17 -17.80 -15.41 28.96
CA LEU A 17 -17.17 -14.98 27.69
C LEU A 17 -17.75 -13.67 27.16
N GLY A 18 -19.10 -13.53 27.24
CA GLY A 18 -19.77 -12.27 26.85
C GLY A 18 -19.41 -11.10 27.76
N ALA A 19 -19.29 -11.33 29.07
CA ALA A 19 -18.92 -10.30 30.05
C ALA A 19 -17.46 -9.84 29.88
N VAL A 20 -16.52 -10.74 29.62
CA VAL A 20 -15.11 -10.39 29.35
C VAL A 20 -14.99 -9.65 28.03
N ALA A 21 -15.69 -10.07 26.96
CA ALA A 21 -15.72 -9.36 25.68
C ALA A 21 -16.34 -7.96 25.85
N LEU A 22 -17.44 -7.83 26.56
CA LEU A 22 -18.09 -6.55 26.88
C LEU A 22 -17.23 -5.65 27.78
N PHE A 23 -16.47 -6.22 28.72
CA PHE A 23 -15.60 -5.45 29.59
C PHE A 23 -14.35 -4.92 28.85
N VAL A 24 -13.79 -5.72 27.94
CA VAL A 24 -12.70 -5.29 27.04
C VAL A 24 -13.21 -4.26 26.05
N GLN A 25 -14.39 -4.48 25.44
CA GLN A 25 -15.03 -3.50 24.55
C GLN A 25 -15.29 -2.16 25.26
N ARG A 26 -15.80 -2.16 26.49
CA ARG A 26 -16.00 -0.92 27.26
C ARG A 26 -14.69 -0.18 27.55
N ARG A 27 -13.63 -0.87 28.00
CA ARG A 27 -12.34 -0.20 28.28
C ARG A 27 -11.64 0.38 27.07
N VAL A 28 -11.87 -0.16 25.88
CA VAL A 28 -11.31 0.37 24.64
C VAL A 28 -12.22 1.49 24.10
N ALA A 29 -13.55 1.35 24.25
CA ALA A 29 -14.53 2.35 23.84
C ALA A 29 -14.48 3.65 24.68
N ASP A 30 -14.10 3.56 25.96
CA ASP A 30 -14.07 4.68 26.91
C ASP A 30 -12.82 5.58 26.76
N ARG A 31 -11.90 5.27 25.86
CA ARG A 31 -10.75 6.16 25.62
C ARG A 31 -11.15 7.33 24.74
N PRO A 32 -10.88 8.58 25.18
CA PRO A 32 -11.15 9.73 24.34
C PRO A 32 -10.33 9.62 23.04
N PRO A 33 -10.90 10.06 21.89
CA PRO A 33 -10.18 10.06 20.63
C PRO A 33 -8.94 10.96 20.73
N LEU A 34 -7.86 10.57 20.07
CA LEU A 34 -6.66 11.37 19.97
C LEU A 34 -6.90 12.46 18.93
N THR A 35 -6.98 13.71 19.37
CA THR A 35 -7.27 14.88 18.48
C THR A 35 -6.08 15.83 18.35
N HIS A 36 -5.04 15.60 19.18
CA HIS A 36 -3.87 16.45 19.25
C HIS A 36 -2.62 15.60 19.48
N LEU A 37 -1.54 15.94 18.79
CA LEU A 37 -0.21 15.39 19.01
C LEU A 37 0.75 16.58 19.21
N SER A 38 1.47 16.56 20.35
CA SER A 38 2.45 17.60 20.67
C SER A 38 3.73 17.46 19.86
N ALA A 39 4.52 18.53 19.79
CA ALA A 39 5.85 18.48 19.17
C ALA A 39 6.77 17.43 19.86
N ALA A 40 6.67 17.28 21.19
CA ALA A 40 7.40 16.26 21.94
C ALA A 40 6.98 14.84 21.57
N ASP A 41 5.67 14.60 21.34
CA ASP A 41 5.16 13.32 20.85
C ASP A 41 5.75 13.02 19.46
N LEU A 42 5.81 14.01 18.57
CA LEU A 42 6.37 13.86 17.21
C LEU A 42 7.86 13.50 17.26
N GLU A 43 8.65 14.17 18.10
CA GLU A 43 10.07 13.83 18.30
C GLU A 43 10.22 12.41 18.83
N THR A 44 9.42 12.01 19.83
CA THR A 44 9.42 10.65 20.38
C THR A 44 9.13 9.60 19.32
N LEU A 45 8.20 9.87 18.38
CA LEU A 45 7.93 8.98 17.25
C LEU A 45 9.12 8.88 16.30
N LEU A 46 9.77 10.01 16.00
CA LEU A 46 10.96 10.05 15.12
C LEU A 46 12.13 9.26 15.73
N GLU A 47 12.39 9.44 17.02
CA GLU A 47 13.44 8.69 17.72
C GLU A 47 13.24 7.17 17.71
N GLY A 48 11.98 6.74 17.73
CA GLY A 48 11.61 5.32 17.66
C GLY A 48 11.70 4.71 16.25
N MET A 49 11.98 5.50 15.21
CA MET A 49 12.07 5.00 13.84
C MET A 49 13.46 4.43 13.50
N PRO A 50 13.52 3.43 12.58
CA PRO A 50 14.78 3.01 12.00
C PRO A 50 15.54 4.18 11.37
N GLU A 51 16.87 4.18 11.43
CA GLU A 51 17.73 5.29 11.01
C GLU A 51 17.44 5.75 9.56
N SER A 52 17.23 4.81 8.64
CA SER A 52 16.91 5.10 7.24
C SER A 52 15.62 5.93 7.06
N ARG A 53 14.60 5.68 7.88
CA ARG A 53 13.34 6.46 7.86
C ARG A 53 13.48 7.76 8.63
N ARG A 54 14.19 7.74 9.75
CA ARG A 54 14.43 8.91 10.59
C ARG A 54 15.13 10.01 9.82
N ALA A 55 16.15 9.66 9.02
CA ALA A 55 16.89 10.63 8.18
C ALA A 55 15.95 11.44 7.28
N PHE A 56 15.00 10.77 6.61
CA PHE A 56 14.02 11.45 5.76
C PHE A 56 13.03 12.29 6.57
N PHE A 57 12.39 11.71 7.59
CA PHE A 57 11.35 12.39 8.37
C PHE A 57 11.90 13.47 9.31
N SER A 58 13.22 13.58 9.49
CA SER A 58 13.85 14.69 10.21
C SER A 58 14.00 15.95 9.34
N THR A 59 13.83 15.85 8.02
CA THR A 59 13.81 17.03 7.14
C THR A 59 12.51 17.84 7.30
N PRO A 60 12.47 19.14 7.00
CA PRO A 60 11.25 19.93 7.06
C PRO A 60 10.10 19.39 6.21
N GLU A 61 10.42 18.84 5.03
CA GLU A 61 9.44 18.22 4.15
C GLU A 61 8.94 16.88 4.72
N GLY A 62 9.87 16.04 5.18
CA GLY A 62 9.53 14.76 5.80
C GLY A 62 8.68 14.93 7.06
N ARG A 63 8.98 15.92 7.91
CA ARG A 63 8.15 16.26 9.09
C ARG A 63 6.74 16.66 8.70
N ARG A 64 6.57 17.49 7.68
CA ARG A 64 5.23 17.84 7.15
C ARG A 64 4.49 16.62 6.67
N GLN A 65 5.14 15.78 5.88
CA GLN A 65 4.54 14.55 5.38
C GLN A 65 4.15 13.59 6.50
N LEU A 66 4.99 13.42 7.52
CA LEU A 66 4.66 12.59 8.69
C LEU A 66 3.45 13.16 9.45
N ALA A 67 3.43 14.47 9.68
CA ALA A 67 2.32 15.14 10.34
C ALA A 67 1.01 14.99 9.56
N ASP A 68 1.06 15.10 8.23
CA ASP A 68 -0.13 14.90 7.39
C ASP A 68 -0.63 13.46 7.43
N GLN A 69 0.29 12.47 7.42
CA GLN A 69 -0.07 11.06 7.60
C GLN A 69 -0.74 10.81 8.95
N ILE A 70 -0.21 11.41 10.02
CA ILE A 70 -0.79 11.31 11.36
C ILE A 70 -2.15 12.00 11.42
N ARG A 71 -2.30 13.23 10.88
CA ARG A 71 -3.59 13.93 10.81
C ARG A 71 -4.65 13.08 10.11
N GLN A 72 -4.30 12.52 8.97
CA GLN A 72 -5.19 11.63 8.22
C GLN A 72 -5.57 10.40 9.05
N ALA A 73 -4.60 9.73 9.69
CA ALA A 73 -4.86 8.55 10.50
C ALA A 73 -5.81 8.85 11.66
N LEU A 74 -5.56 9.93 12.40
CA LEU A 74 -6.37 10.31 13.54
C LEU A 74 -7.79 10.76 13.14
N ALA A 75 -7.93 11.54 12.07
CA ALA A 75 -9.25 11.93 11.55
C ALA A 75 -10.07 10.71 11.09
N MET A 76 -9.44 9.80 10.35
CA MET A 76 -10.10 8.57 9.91
C MET A 76 -10.47 7.65 11.09
N ALA A 77 -9.64 7.59 12.11
CA ALA A 77 -9.94 6.83 13.32
C ALA A 77 -11.17 7.38 14.06
N GLN A 78 -11.38 8.70 14.08
CA GLN A 78 -12.59 9.30 14.65
C GLN A 78 -13.83 8.89 13.87
N GLU A 79 -13.77 8.93 12.54
CA GLU A 79 -14.90 8.45 11.70
C GLU A 79 -15.14 6.94 11.90
N ALA A 80 -14.07 6.14 12.01
CA ALA A 80 -14.19 4.72 12.32
C ALA A 80 -14.90 4.46 13.66
N ARG A 81 -14.58 5.25 14.70
CA ARG A 81 -15.29 5.21 16.00
C ARG A 81 -16.76 5.57 15.86
N ARG A 82 -17.07 6.65 15.12
CA ARG A 82 -18.46 7.06 14.84
C ARG A 82 -19.26 5.97 14.14
N LEU A 83 -18.61 5.20 13.26
CA LEU A 83 -19.21 4.08 12.55
C LEU A 83 -19.26 2.78 13.37
N GLY A 84 -18.82 2.81 14.62
CA GLY A 84 -18.84 1.65 15.52
C GLY A 84 -17.78 0.58 15.24
N LEU A 85 -16.77 0.88 14.42
CA LEU A 85 -15.74 -0.11 14.06
C LEU A 85 -14.93 -0.56 15.29
N LEU A 86 -14.79 0.30 16.30
CA LEU A 86 -14.09 -0.03 17.54
C LEU A 86 -14.75 -1.18 18.31
N ALA A 87 -16.06 -1.36 18.16
CA ALA A 87 -16.80 -2.43 18.83
C ALA A 87 -16.68 -3.80 18.15
N ARG A 88 -16.03 -3.87 17.00
CA ARG A 88 -15.83 -5.15 16.28
C ARG A 88 -14.79 -6.01 16.99
N THR A 89 -15.10 -7.28 17.13
CA THR A 89 -14.25 -8.26 17.83
C THR A 89 -12.85 -8.34 17.22
N GLU A 90 -12.75 -8.33 15.90
CA GLU A 90 -11.48 -8.38 15.17
C GLU A 90 -10.61 -7.14 15.39
N VAL A 91 -11.21 -5.94 15.51
CA VAL A 91 -10.50 -4.68 15.80
C VAL A 91 -9.93 -4.71 17.22
N ALA A 92 -10.77 -5.11 18.19
CA ALA A 92 -10.35 -5.23 19.59
C ALA A 92 -9.25 -6.27 19.77
N ALA A 93 -9.35 -7.41 19.09
CA ALA A 93 -8.36 -8.48 19.12
C ALA A 93 -7.03 -8.03 18.48
N GLN A 94 -7.07 -7.35 17.34
CA GLN A 94 -5.88 -6.80 16.69
C GLN A 94 -5.15 -5.81 17.60
N TRP A 95 -5.90 -4.97 18.31
CA TRP A 95 -5.33 -4.05 19.28
C TRP A 95 -4.67 -4.77 20.44
N GLU A 96 -5.29 -5.81 21.02
CA GLU A 96 -4.70 -6.58 22.12
C GLU A 96 -3.37 -7.23 21.72
N ILE A 97 -3.27 -7.79 20.51
CA ILE A 97 -2.01 -8.35 19.97
C ILE A 97 -0.96 -7.26 19.82
N GLN A 98 -1.34 -6.11 19.21
CA GLN A 98 -0.40 -5.01 19.02
C GLN A 98 0.13 -4.47 20.35
N LYS A 99 -0.74 -4.36 21.37
CA LYS A 99 -0.36 -3.94 22.71
C LYS A 99 0.64 -4.92 23.35
N ILE A 100 0.40 -6.22 23.22
CA ILE A 100 1.33 -7.26 23.70
C ILE A 100 2.68 -7.13 23.00
N SER A 101 2.68 -6.94 21.67
CA SER A 101 3.91 -6.79 20.87
C SER A 101 4.72 -5.55 21.26
N ILE A 102 4.07 -4.40 21.48
CA ILE A 102 4.72 -3.15 21.94
C ILE A 102 5.40 -3.38 23.30
N LEU A 103 4.71 -3.96 24.25
CA LEU A 103 5.22 -4.20 25.60
C LEU A 103 6.36 -5.24 25.60
N ALA A 104 6.21 -6.31 24.83
CA ALA A 104 7.26 -7.33 24.69
C ALA A 104 8.53 -6.75 24.06
N SER A 105 8.39 -5.91 23.01
CA SER A 105 9.51 -5.21 22.40
C SER A 105 10.21 -4.30 23.42
N ALA A 106 9.45 -3.48 24.14
CA ALA A 106 10.00 -2.59 25.17
C ALA A 106 10.76 -3.34 26.25
N TYR A 107 10.30 -4.54 26.63
CA TYR A 107 11.00 -5.38 27.57
C TYR A 107 12.32 -5.94 27.02
N ARG A 108 12.32 -6.43 25.77
CA ARG A 108 13.54 -6.90 25.10
C ARG A 108 14.56 -5.79 24.90
N ASP A 109 14.13 -4.59 24.52
CA ASP A 109 15.02 -3.44 24.35
C ASP A 109 15.77 -3.11 25.64
N ARG A 110 15.11 -3.30 26.81
CA ARG A 110 15.70 -3.07 28.12
C ARG A 110 16.51 -4.26 28.64
N HIS A 111 16.17 -5.46 28.22
CA HIS A 111 16.77 -6.73 28.60
C HIS A 111 17.16 -7.54 27.37
N PRO A 112 18.22 -7.16 26.64
CA PRO A 112 18.58 -7.77 25.36
C PRO A 112 18.91 -9.28 25.46
N ASP A 113 19.39 -9.73 26.62
CA ASP A 113 19.75 -11.14 26.86
C ASP A 113 18.60 -11.96 27.48
N VAL A 114 17.34 -11.42 27.43
CA VAL A 114 16.21 -12.12 28.02
C VAL A 114 15.85 -13.38 27.23
N GLU A 115 15.77 -14.49 27.92
CA GLU A 115 15.24 -15.74 27.42
C GLU A 115 13.91 -16.10 28.10
N VAL A 116 13.04 -16.77 27.37
CA VAL A 116 11.81 -17.37 27.88
C VAL A 116 11.88 -18.86 27.62
N SER A 117 11.82 -19.65 28.68
CA SER A 117 11.93 -21.10 28.60
C SER A 117 10.62 -21.75 28.11
N ASP A 118 10.73 -22.93 27.50
CA ASP A 118 9.56 -23.69 27.08
C ASP A 118 8.68 -24.09 28.30
N GLU A 119 9.29 -24.30 29.47
CA GLU A 119 8.58 -24.57 30.70
C GLU A 119 7.70 -23.39 31.17
N GLU A 120 8.18 -22.17 31.01
CA GLU A 120 7.39 -20.96 31.31
C GLU A 120 6.20 -20.83 30.36
N ILE A 121 6.40 -21.11 29.08
CA ILE A 121 5.36 -21.08 28.07
C ILE A 121 4.30 -22.17 28.35
N GLU A 122 4.71 -23.38 28.64
CA GLU A 122 3.81 -24.46 29.02
C GLU A 122 3.03 -24.14 30.31
N ARG A 123 3.68 -23.53 31.27
CA ARG A 123 3.02 -23.06 32.53
C ARG A 123 1.98 -22.00 32.22
N LEU A 124 2.31 -21.01 31.33
CA LEU A 124 1.35 -19.99 30.90
C LEU A 124 0.08 -20.63 30.33
N PHE A 125 0.19 -21.53 29.37
CA PHE A 125 -0.98 -22.15 28.74
C PHE A 125 -1.74 -23.12 29.63
N ARG A 126 -1.09 -23.72 30.64
CA ARG A 126 -1.73 -24.54 31.62
C ARG A 126 -2.56 -23.71 32.61
N THR A 127 -2.02 -22.56 33.04
CA THR A 127 -2.70 -21.65 33.96
C THR A 127 -3.70 -20.72 33.32
N ASN A 128 -3.50 -20.41 32.00
CA ASN A 128 -4.37 -19.56 31.23
C ASN A 128 -4.65 -20.19 29.83
N PRO A 129 -5.52 -21.20 29.75
CA PRO A 129 -5.86 -21.88 28.49
C PRO A 129 -6.44 -20.95 27.43
N MET A 130 -7.00 -19.79 27.84
CA MET A 130 -7.60 -18.78 26.96
C MET A 130 -6.58 -17.77 26.44
N ALA A 131 -5.31 -17.88 26.78
CA ALA A 131 -4.28 -16.91 26.37
C ALA A 131 -4.18 -16.74 24.85
N LEU A 132 -4.45 -17.81 24.10
CA LEU A 132 -4.45 -17.81 22.62
C LEU A 132 -5.78 -17.40 21.97
N ASP A 133 -6.87 -17.32 22.70
CA ASP A 133 -8.18 -17.00 22.09
C ASP A 133 -8.18 -15.61 21.46
N ARG A 134 -7.40 -14.66 22.00
CA ARG A 134 -7.19 -13.31 21.42
C ARG A 134 -6.42 -13.37 20.11
N VAL A 135 -5.45 -14.29 20.01
CA VAL A 135 -4.68 -14.50 18.79
C VAL A 135 -5.59 -15.04 17.68
N PHE A 136 -6.47 -15.99 18.00
CA PHE A 136 -7.44 -16.53 17.05
C PHE A 136 -8.48 -15.49 16.62
N ALA A 137 -8.97 -14.68 17.56
CA ALA A 137 -9.92 -13.62 17.25
C ALA A 137 -9.34 -12.55 16.31
N ALA A 138 -8.05 -12.27 16.42
CA ALA A 138 -7.36 -11.34 15.52
C ALA A 138 -6.94 -11.97 14.19
N ASN A 139 -6.82 -13.28 14.14
CA ASN A 139 -6.39 -14.03 12.95
C ASN A 139 -7.39 -15.16 12.65
N PRO A 140 -8.58 -14.87 12.11
CA PRO A 140 -9.62 -15.87 11.86
C PRO A 140 -9.18 -17.01 10.93
N GLN A 141 -8.11 -16.78 10.15
CA GLN A 141 -7.53 -17.78 9.25
C GLN A 141 -6.65 -18.81 9.97
N LEU A 142 -6.24 -18.53 11.20
CA LEU A 142 -5.55 -19.50 12.04
C LEU A 142 -6.58 -20.43 12.66
N SER A 143 -6.74 -21.63 12.10
CA SER A 143 -7.55 -22.66 12.74
C SER A 143 -6.84 -23.17 14.01
N ARG A 144 -7.63 -23.57 15.02
CA ARG A 144 -7.06 -24.18 16.26
C ARG A 144 -6.22 -25.43 15.96
N GLY A 145 -6.46 -26.09 14.82
CA GLY A 145 -5.67 -27.23 14.35
C GLY A 145 -4.39 -26.85 13.61
N ALA A 146 -4.25 -25.60 13.15
CA ALA A 146 -3.03 -25.09 12.49
C ALA A 146 -2.02 -24.48 13.48
N LEU A 147 -2.31 -24.51 14.78
CA LEU A 147 -1.36 -24.11 15.83
C LEU A 147 -0.25 -25.16 15.89
N ASN A 148 0.77 -24.97 15.05
CA ASN A 148 2.01 -25.66 15.27
C ASN A 148 2.69 -25.12 16.54
N GLU A 149 3.52 -25.94 17.12
CA GLU A 149 4.29 -25.62 18.32
C GLU A 149 5.04 -24.28 18.23
N GLN A 150 5.51 -23.95 17.04
CA GLN A 150 6.23 -22.70 16.75
C GLN A 150 5.36 -21.44 16.97
N VAL A 151 4.12 -21.42 16.47
CA VAL A 151 3.18 -20.30 16.68
C VAL A 151 2.82 -20.17 18.14
N ARG A 152 2.58 -21.29 18.82
CA ARG A 152 2.29 -21.36 20.23
C ARG A 152 3.45 -20.78 21.08
N ARG A 153 4.68 -21.18 20.75
CA ARG A 153 5.89 -20.66 21.39
C ARG A 153 6.05 -19.15 21.16
N GLN A 154 5.94 -18.70 19.93
CA GLN A 154 6.07 -17.28 19.59
C GLN A 154 5.09 -16.38 20.36
N TYR A 155 3.81 -16.74 20.41
CA TYR A 155 2.81 -15.95 21.12
C TYR A 155 2.94 -16.09 22.65
N GLY A 156 3.31 -17.26 23.15
CA GLY A 156 3.58 -17.49 24.58
C GLY A 156 4.70 -16.60 25.08
N GLU A 157 5.78 -16.53 24.33
CA GLU A 157 6.91 -15.65 24.60
C GLU A 157 6.50 -14.17 24.63
N LEU A 158 5.77 -13.69 23.61
CA LEU A 158 5.28 -12.31 23.57
C LEU A 158 4.39 -11.98 24.79
N ILE A 159 3.50 -12.88 25.18
CA ILE A 159 2.61 -12.68 26.34
C ILE A 159 3.42 -12.56 27.63
N LEU A 160 4.37 -13.46 27.86
CA LEU A 160 5.21 -13.47 29.06
C LEU A 160 6.08 -12.21 29.16
N LEU A 161 6.70 -11.80 28.04
CA LEU A 161 7.50 -10.57 28.01
C LEU A 161 6.64 -9.32 28.25
N ALA A 162 5.43 -9.26 27.69
CA ALA A 162 4.50 -8.17 27.94
C ALA A 162 4.02 -8.12 29.41
N GLU A 163 3.86 -9.25 30.08
CA GLU A 163 3.56 -9.32 31.50
C GLU A 163 4.73 -8.81 32.37
N ARG A 164 5.96 -9.20 31.99
CA ARG A 164 7.18 -8.70 32.66
C ARG A 164 7.31 -7.18 32.47
N ALA A 165 7.07 -6.67 31.25
CA ALA A 165 7.07 -5.23 30.98
C ALA A 165 6.08 -4.45 31.86
N ARG A 166 4.86 -4.97 32.06
CA ARG A 166 3.87 -4.33 32.93
C ARG A 166 4.27 -4.36 34.40
N LYS A 167 4.87 -5.45 34.85
CA LYS A 167 5.37 -5.56 36.24
C LYS A 167 6.46 -4.54 36.52
N GLU A 168 7.30 -4.23 35.55
CA GLU A 168 8.33 -3.19 35.62
C GLU A 168 7.81 -1.77 35.37
N GLY A 169 6.52 -1.61 35.00
CA GLY A 169 5.93 -0.30 34.72
C GLY A 169 6.34 0.31 33.38
N LEU A 170 6.84 -0.49 32.42
CA LEU A 170 7.27 -0.01 31.12
C LEU A 170 6.11 0.57 30.26
N ASP A 171 4.88 0.21 30.58
CA ASP A 171 3.68 0.83 30.01
C ASP A 171 3.54 2.34 30.31
N ARG A 172 4.29 2.85 31.30
CA ARG A 172 4.36 4.26 31.71
C ARG A 172 5.58 4.98 31.12
N ASP A 173 6.51 4.27 30.52
CA ASP A 173 7.60 4.89 29.77
C ASP A 173 7.01 5.80 28.68
N PRO A 174 7.48 7.06 28.51
CA PRO A 174 6.89 8.02 27.58
C PRO A 174 6.78 7.51 26.14
N ARG A 175 7.80 6.79 25.65
CA ARG A 175 7.81 6.21 24.29
C ARG A 175 6.78 5.09 24.16
N VAL A 176 6.74 4.17 25.12
CA VAL A 176 5.80 3.05 25.15
C VAL A 176 4.37 3.55 25.32
N ALA A 177 4.15 4.50 26.24
CA ALA A 177 2.86 5.13 26.47
C ALA A 177 2.32 5.83 25.21
N LEU A 178 3.17 6.53 24.47
CA LEU A 178 2.81 7.14 23.19
C LEU A 178 2.43 6.08 22.16
N GLN A 179 3.21 5.02 22.01
CA GLN A 179 2.88 3.91 21.12
C GLN A 179 1.52 3.29 21.48
N LEU A 180 1.30 3.01 22.77
CA LEU A 180 0.01 2.47 23.26
C LEU A 180 -1.17 3.43 23.03
N ARG A 181 -0.93 4.71 22.86
CA ARG A 181 -1.94 5.74 22.60
C ARG A 181 -2.26 5.91 21.12
N ILE A 182 -1.25 5.83 20.24
CA ILE A 182 -1.39 6.13 18.81
C ILE A 182 -1.71 4.89 17.94
N PHE A 183 -1.20 3.71 18.27
CA PHE A 183 -1.39 2.52 17.44
C PHE A 183 -2.86 2.09 17.26
N PRO A 184 -3.77 2.21 18.25
CA PRO A 184 -5.18 1.94 18.05
C PRO A 184 -5.80 2.78 16.93
N GLU A 185 -5.33 4.01 16.78
CA GLU A 185 -5.83 4.93 15.75
C GLU A 185 -5.44 4.46 14.34
N PHE A 186 -4.21 3.96 14.16
CA PHE A 186 -3.78 3.36 12.89
C PHE A 186 -4.53 2.07 12.56
N ILE A 187 -4.85 1.26 13.57
CA ILE A 187 -5.70 0.07 13.38
C ILE A 187 -7.09 0.52 12.89
N LEU A 188 -7.72 1.47 13.54
CA LEU A 188 -9.02 2.00 13.15
C LEU A 188 -9.01 2.60 11.73
N GLN A 189 -7.96 3.36 11.39
CA GLN A 189 -7.76 3.88 10.03
C GLN A 189 -7.72 2.74 9.00
N SER A 190 -6.94 1.69 9.26
CA SER A 190 -6.80 0.56 8.33
C SER A 190 -8.11 -0.18 8.09
N TYR A 191 -8.90 -0.36 9.14
CA TYR A 191 -10.24 -0.97 9.03
C TYR A 191 -11.22 -0.05 8.28
N LEU A 192 -11.18 1.26 8.53
CA LEU A 192 -12.01 2.20 7.77
C LEU A 192 -11.65 2.23 6.28
N LEU A 193 -10.35 2.24 5.94
CA LEU A 193 -9.92 2.16 4.55
C LEU A 193 -10.45 0.89 3.86
N ARG A 194 -10.36 -0.25 4.54
CA ARG A 194 -10.92 -1.52 4.03
C ARG A 194 -12.44 -1.44 3.81
N GLU A 195 -13.17 -0.86 4.76
CA GLU A 195 -14.62 -0.62 4.62
C GLU A 195 -14.93 0.29 3.42
N LEU A 196 -14.18 1.37 3.24
CA LEU A 196 -14.36 2.27 2.10
C LEU A 196 -14.08 1.54 0.78
N GLN A 197 -13.01 0.74 0.70
CA GLN A 197 -12.69 -0.06 -0.49
C GLN A 197 -13.78 -1.08 -0.82
N GLN A 198 -14.32 -1.76 0.19
CA GLN A 198 -15.34 -2.80 0.00
C GLN A 198 -16.72 -2.22 -0.34
N ARG A 199 -17.07 -1.07 0.24
CA ARG A 199 -18.41 -0.47 0.10
C ARG A 199 -18.53 0.57 -1.00
N THR A 200 -17.42 1.05 -1.55
CA THR A 200 -17.47 2.00 -2.65
C THR A 200 -17.72 1.24 -3.95
N SER A 201 -18.91 1.37 -4.48
CA SER A 201 -19.30 0.84 -5.78
C SER A 201 -19.28 1.94 -6.85
N VAL A 202 -19.10 1.50 -8.09
CA VAL A 202 -19.23 2.33 -9.27
C VAL A 202 -20.28 1.66 -10.15
N SER A 203 -21.28 2.43 -10.58
CA SER A 203 -22.34 1.92 -11.45
C SER A 203 -21.93 1.92 -12.91
N ASP A 204 -22.58 1.09 -13.72
CA ASP A 204 -22.40 1.08 -15.18
C ASP A 204 -22.70 2.42 -15.85
N GLU A 205 -23.64 3.17 -15.26
CA GLU A 205 -23.99 4.50 -15.75
C GLU A 205 -22.85 5.50 -15.52
N GLU A 206 -22.22 5.49 -14.36
CA GLU A 206 -21.07 6.33 -14.04
C GLU A 206 -19.88 6.00 -14.96
N ILE A 207 -19.65 4.71 -15.25
CA ILE A 207 -18.61 4.27 -16.18
C ILE A 207 -18.89 4.84 -17.58
N ARG A 208 -20.11 4.70 -18.09
CA ARG A 208 -20.50 5.25 -19.40
C ARG A 208 -20.34 6.76 -19.46
N GLN A 209 -20.83 7.48 -18.45
CA GLN A 209 -20.73 8.95 -18.37
C GLN A 209 -19.26 9.41 -18.35
N TYR A 210 -18.41 8.73 -17.57
CA TYR A 210 -16.99 9.03 -17.53
C TYR A 210 -16.33 8.80 -18.90
N TYR A 211 -16.60 7.65 -19.54
CA TYR A 211 -16.06 7.33 -20.85
C TYR A 211 -16.48 8.37 -21.90
N GLU A 212 -17.78 8.74 -21.97
CA GLU A 212 -18.27 9.74 -22.91
C GLU A 212 -17.66 11.12 -22.68
N ALA A 213 -17.49 11.53 -21.43
CA ALA A 213 -16.92 12.83 -21.07
C ALA A 213 -15.39 12.91 -21.30
N HIS A 214 -14.70 11.75 -21.30
CA HIS A 214 -13.23 11.68 -21.32
C HIS A 214 -12.70 10.87 -22.52
N LYS A 215 -13.44 10.80 -23.63
CA LYS A 215 -13.05 10.00 -24.81
C LYS A 215 -11.61 10.20 -25.27
N ASN A 216 -11.10 11.41 -25.18
CA ASN A 216 -9.74 11.72 -25.60
C ASN A 216 -8.66 11.02 -24.72
N GLU A 217 -8.99 10.67 -23.47
CA GLU A 217 -8.09 9.92 -22.58
C GLU A 217 -7.94 8.45 -23.03
N PHE A 218 -8.90 7.95 -23.81
CA PHE A 218 -8.93 6.60 -24.36
C PHE A 218 -8.44 6.52 -25.81
N GLU A 219 -7.79 7.59 -26.28
CA GLU A 219 -7.16 7.56 -27.59
C GLU A 219 -6.04 6.53 -27.62
N GLN A 220 -6.01 5.72 -28.68
CA GLN A 220 -4.98 4.74 -28.98
C GLN A 220 -4.40 4.99 -30.37
N VAL A 221 -3.10 4.78 -30.47
CA VAL A 221 -2.36 4.76 -31.73
C VAL A 221 -1.87 3.35 -32.03
N ARG A 222 -2.04 2.88 -33.26
CA ARG A 222 -1.32 1.75 -33.80
C ARG A 222 -0.11 2.26 -34.53
N ALA A 223 1.08 1.81 -34.10
CA ALA A 223 2.32 2.25 -34.71
C ALA A 223 3.24 1.08 -35.03
N ARG A 224 4.10 1.29 -36.02
CA ARG A 224 5.29 0.50 -36.24
C ARG A 224 6.51 1.28 -35.83
N HIS A 225 7.53 0.59 -35.36
CA HIS A 225 8.80 1.23 -35.06
C HIS A 225 10.01 0.42 -35.53
N ILE A 226 11.13 1.11 -35.68
CA ILE A 226 12.45 0.54 -35.89
C ILE A 226 13.34 1.06 -34.76
N LEU A 227 13.86 0.16 -33.93
CA LEU A 227 14.78 0.50 -32.85
C LEU A 227 16.22 0.27 -33.31
N PHE A 228 17.07 1.25 -33.08
CA PHE A 228 18.52 1.15 -33.15
C PHE A 228 19.06 1.26 -31.72
N SER A 229 19.37 0.10 -31.13
CA SER A 229 19.72 0.02 -29.71
C SER A 229 21.10 0.58 -29.42
N THR A 230 21.19 1.37 -28.34
CA THR A 230 22.46 1.79 -27.73
C THR A 230 22.76 0.99 -26.47
N ARG A 231 21.98 -0.08 -26.17
CA ARG A 231 22.15 -0.94 -24.99
C ARG A 231 22.79 -2.29 -25.39
N PRO A 232 23.75 -2.83 -24.59
CA PRO A 232 24.39 -4.13 -24.88
C PRO A 232 23.40 -5.30 -24.87
N ILE A 233 22.40 -5.29 -23.98
CA ILE A 233 21.48 -6.41 -23.73
C ILE A 233 20.61 -6.75 -24.95
N LEU A 234 20.32 -5.78 -25.81
CA LEU A 234 19.51 -5.98 -27.02
C LEU A 234 20.34 -6.44 -28.23
N ARG A 235 21.64 -6.70 -28.04
CA ARG A 235 22.58 -7.04 -29.11
C ARG A 235 23.41 -8.28 -28.78
N ASP A 236 22.80 -9.33 -28.26
CA ASP A 236 23.45 -10.62 -27.99
C ASP A 236 24.73 -10.52 -27.11
N GLY A 237 24.77 -9.56 -26.18
CA GLY A 237 25.89 -9.33 -25.28
C GLY A 237 27.10 -8.61 -25.91
N ASN A 238 27.08 -8.27 -27.20
CA ASN A 238 28.13 -7.47 -27.81
C ASN A 238 28.01 -6.00 -27.36
N PRO A 239 29.15 -5.30 -27.12
CA PRO A 239 29.11 -3.88 -26.84
C PRO A 239 28.42 -3.14 -27.99
N PRO A 240 27.55 -2.15 -27.69
CA PRO A 240 26.92 -1.36 -28.72
C PRO A 240 28.01 -0.62 -29.54
N PRO A 241 27.81 -0.44 -30.85
CA PRO A 241 28.68 0.43 -31.61
C PRO A 241 28.59 1.85 -31.02
N ASP A 242 29.60 2.66 -31.34
CA ASP A 242 29.60 4.08 -31.00
C ASP A 242 28.25 4.72 -31.33
N ARG A 243 27.73 5.52 -30.40
CA ARG A 243 26.40 6.15 -30.50
C ARG A 243 26.20 6.94 -31.80
N GLU A 244 27.24 7.63 -32.27
CA GLU A 244 27.17 8.39 -33.51
C GLU A 244 27.05 7.47 -34.74
N THR A 245 27.69 6.32 -34.70
CA THR A 245 27.53 5.30 -35.73
C THR A 245 26.11 4.72 -35.75
N VAL A 246 25.52 4.46 -34.57
CA VAL A 246 24.13 4.01 -34.46
C VAL A 246 23.18 5.08 -35.01
N ARG A 247 23.41 6.34 -34.65
CA ARG A 247 22.60 7.48 -35.12
C ARG A 247 22.65 7.66 -36.65
N ARG A 248 23.84 7.57 -37.23
CA ARG A 248 24.00 7.66 -38.69
C ARG A 248 23.24 6.55 -39.41
N LYS A 249 23.33 5.31 -38.90
CA LYS A 249 22.57 4.17 -39.43
C LYS A 249 21.05 4.42 -39.36
N ALA A 250 20.57 4.89 -38.19
CA ALA A 250 19.17 5.23 -38.00
C ALA A 250 18.70 6.34 -38.93
N GLN A 251 19.51 7.37 -39.18
CA GLN A 251 19.22 8.46 -40.12
C GLN A 251 19.15 7.98 -41.58
N GLU A 252 20.01 7.02 -41.96
CA GLU A 252 19.98 6.43 -43.31
C GLU A 252 18.67 5.66 -43.52
N VAL A 253 18.28 4.80 -42.55
CA VAL A 253 17.04 4.03 -42.63
C VAL A 253 15.82 4.95 -42.59
N LEU A 254 15.85 6.05 -41.79
CA LEU A 254 14.80 7.06 -41.79
C LEU A 254 14.62 7.69 -43.20
N ARG A 255 15.72 8.00 -43.90
CA ARG A 255 15.63 8.53 -45.28
C ARG A 255 14.98 7.52 -46.23
N ARG A 256 15.34 6.23 -46.14
CA ARG A 256 14.75 5.15 -46.94
C ARG A 256 13.24 5.00 -46.64
N ALA A 257 12.85 5.00 -45.41
CA ALA A 257 11.45 4.94 -44.96
C ALA A 257 10.63 6.14 -45.54
N ARG A 258 11.19 7.37 -45.46
CA ARG A 258 10.56 8.58 -45.98
C ARG A 258 10.55 8.63 -47.50
N ALA A 259 11.45 7.93 -48.17
CA ALA A 259 11.45 7.75 -49.65
C ALA A 259 10.41 6.74 -50.13
N GLY A 260 9.65 6.11 -49.23
CA GLY A 260 8.54 5.20 -49.56
C GLY A 260 8.92 3.71 -49.60
N GLU A 261 10.10 3.34 -49.07
CA GLU A 261 10.46 1.93 -48.94
C GLU A 261 9.57 1.26 -47.85
N ASP A 262 9.29 -0.03 -48.04
CA ASP A 262 8.40 -0.76 -47.12
C ASP A 262 8.93 -0.74 -45.69
N PHE A 263 8.21 -0.01 -44.85
CA PHE A 263 8.58 0.18 -43.42
C PHE A 263 8.66 -1.14 -42.66
N ALA A 264 7.78 -2.09 -42.98
CA ALA A 264 7.79 -3.40 -42.28
C ALA A 264 9.01 -4.25 -42.72
N ALA A 265 9.44 -4.15 -44.00
CA ALA A 265 10.69 -4.80 -44.43
C ALA A 265 11.90 -4.16 -43.78
N LEU A 266 11.97 -2.82 -43.69
CA LEU A 266 13.02 -2.11 -42.98
C LEU A 266 13.08 -2.49 -41.51
N ALA A 267 11.93 -2.65 -40.85
CA ALA A 267 11.88 -3.06 -39.43
C ALA A 267 12.42 -4.48 -39.26
N ARG A 268 12.05 -5.42 -40.10
CA ARG A 268 12.58 -6.80 -40.07
C ARG A 268 14.09 -6.85 -40.28
N GLU A 269 14.59 -6.01 -41.18
CA GLU A 269 16.03 -5.98 -41.49
C GLU A 269 16.85 -5.28 -40.42
N PHE A 270 16.43 -4.10 -39.97
CA PHE A 270 17.26 -3.18 -39.19
C PHE A 270 16.90 -3.04 -37.71
N SER A 271 15.68 -3.41 -37.29
CA SER A 271 15.28 -3.21 -35.90
C SER A 271 16.04 -4.10 -34.93
N ASP A 272 16.50 -3.53 -33.83
CA ASP A 272 17.06 -4.24 -32.69
C ASP A 272 16.00 -4.61 -31.65
N ASP A 273 14.69 -4.34 -31.89
CA ASP A 273 13.62 -4.71 -30.97
C ASP A 273 13.15 -6.15 -31.21
N PRO A 274 13.46 -7.09 -30.29
CA PRO A 274 13.08 -8.50 -30.48
C PRO A 274 11.56 -8.73 -30.38
N GLY A 275 10.84 -7.81 -29.71
CA GLY A 275 9.39 -7.95 -29.49
C GLY A 275 8.54 -7.68 -30.72
N SER A 276 9.00 -6.79 -31.61
CA SER A 276 8.23 -6.36 -32.79
C SER A 276 8.94 -6.59 -34.12
N LYS A 277 10.25 -6.83 -34.16
CA LYS A 277 11.05 -6.99 -35.36
C LYS A 277 10.40 -7.94 -36.39
N GLU A 278 10.12 -9.18 -35.97
CA GLU A 278 9.55 -10.21 -36.86
C GLU A 278 8.14 -9.87 -37.35
N LYS A 279 7.42 -9.03 -36.62
CA LYS A 279 6.11 -8.49 -36.98
C LYS A 279 6.23 -7.22 -37.86
N GLY A 280 7.44 -6.90 -38.35
CA GLY A 280 7.68 -5.68 -39.11
C GLY A 280 7.54 -4.40 -38.27
N GLY A 281 7.94 -4.47 -37.03
CA GLY A 281 7.92 -3.36 -36.10
C GLY A 281 6.55 -3.04 -35.49
N ASP A 282 5.51 -3.85 -35.73
CA ASP A 282 4.14 -3.58 -35.30
C ASP A 282 4.00 -3.73 -33.78
N LEU A 283 3.56 -2.65 -33.15
CA LEU A 283 3.34 -2.56 -31.70
C LEU A 283 1.88 -2.73 -31.30
N ASP A 284 1.00 -2.96 -32.31
CA ASP A 284 -0.44 -2.96 -32.17
C ASP A 284 -0.97 -1.60 -31.62
N PHE A 285 -2.24 -1.56 -31.15
CA PHE A 285 -2.80 -0.38 -30.53
C PHE A 285 -2.33 -0.22 -29.10
N PHE A 286 -1.85 0.97 -28.78
CA PHE A 286 -1.49 1.34 -27.41
C PHE A 286 -2.03 2.73 -27.05
N GLY A 287 -2.45 2.87 -25.80
CA GLY A 287 -2.85 4.14 -25.19
C GLY A 287 -1.69 4.85 -24.50
N ARG A 288 -1.97 6.03 -23.96
CA ARG A 288 -0.99 6.78 -23.18
C ARG A 288 -0.58 6.04 -21.89
N GLY A 289 0.66 6.26 -21.46
CA GLY A 289 1.25 5.62 -20.27
C GLY A 289 1.78 4.19 -20.52
N ARG A 290 1.74 3.69 -21.77
CA ARG A 290 2.21 2.33 -22.11
C ARG A 290 3.63 2.32 -22.63
N MET A 291 4.12 3.44 -23.16
CA MET A 291 5.45 3.59 -23.73
C MET A 291 6.27 4.59 -22.94
N VAL A 292 7.58 4.62 -23.15
CA VAL A 292 8.42 5.70 -22.58
C VAL A 292 8.00 7.03 -23.16
N ARG A 293 8.11 8.08 -22.35
CA ARG A 293 7.53 9.39 -22.63
C ARG A 293 7.92 9.96 -23.99
N GLU A 294 9.18 9.92 -24.34
CA GLU A 294 9.70 10.48 -25.58
C GLU A 294 9.13 9.76 -26.82
N PHE A 295 8.95 8.43 -26.73
CA PHE A 295 8.33 7.63 -27.78
C PHE A 295 6.83 7.93 -27.88
N GLU A 296 6.15 7.99 -26.75
CA GLU A 296 4.72 8.26 -26.68
C GLU A 296 4.39 9.64 -27.23
N ASP A 297 5.10 10.68 -26.79
CA ASP A 297 4.89 12.06 -27.25
C ASP A 297 5.05 12.15 -28.76
N ALA A 298 6.07 11.49 -29.32
CA ALA A 298 6.28 11.45 -30.77
C ALA A 298 5.16 10.69 -31.52
N ALA A 299 4.77 9.51 -31.02
CA ALA A 299 3.73 8.71 -31.67
C ALA A 299 2.37 9.43 -31.66
N PHE A 300 1.99 10.05 -30.55
CA PHE A 300 0.73 10.77 -30.43
C PHE A 300 0.72 12.14 -31.14
N ALA A 301 1.86 12.69 -31.53
CA ALA A 301 1.94 13.90 -32.36
C ALA A 301 1.71 13.62 -33.85
N LEU A 302 1.88 12.37 -34.31
CA LEU A 302 1.80 12.00 -35.73
C LEU A 302 0.37 11.68 -36.16
N GLN A 303 0.05 11.99 -37.43
CA GLN A 303 -1.18 11.51 -38.06
C GLN A 303 -0.95 10.13 -38.72
N PRO A 304 -2.00 9.34 -38.96
CA PRO A 304 -1.89 8.10 -39.72
C PRO A 304 -1.14 8.28 -41.06
N GLY A 305 -0.19 7.39 -41.31
CA GLY A 305 0.71 7.43 -42.46
C GLY A 305 1.98 8.24 -42.24
N GLN A 306 2.08 9.08 -41.23
CA GLN A 306 3.27 9.89 -40.97
C GLN A 306 4.38 9.09 -40.26
N ILE A 307 5.61 9.50 -40.59
CA ILE A 307 6.85 8.95 -39.99
C ILE A 307 7.52 10.05 -39.14
N SER A 308 7.92 9.71 -37.92
CA SER A 308 8.61 10.63 -36.99
C SER A 308 9.95 11.11 -37.55
N ASP A 309 10.49 12.14 -36.94
CA ASP A 309 11.93 12.33 -36.90
C ASP A 309 12.57 11.23 -36.04
N LEU A 310 13.90 11.25 -35.94
CA LEU A 310 14.60 10.31 -35.10
C LEU A 310 14.31 10.62 -33.61
N VAL A 311 13.63 9.69 -32.93
CA VAL A 311 13.24 9.82 -31.53
C VAL A 311 14.26 9.13 -30.65
N GLU A 312 14.82 9.86 -29.70
CA GLU A 312 15.80 9.32 -28.78
C GLU A 312 15.16 8.97 -27.45
N THR A 313 15.44 7.74 -26.96
CA THR A 313 14.98 7.24 -25.66
C THR A 313 16.14 6.61 -24.91
N SER A 314 15.89 6.14 -23.69
CA SER A 314 16.86 5.36 -22.94
C SER A 314 17.23 4.00 -23.57
N TYR A 315 16.52 3.53 -24.59
CA TYR A 315 16.81 2.29 -25.32
C TYR A 315 17.70 2.54 -26.55
N GLY A 316 17.68 3.73 -27.13
CA GLY A 316 18.38 4.10 -28.33
C GLY A 316 17.56 5.04 -29.21
N PHE A 317 17.73 4.92 -30.52
CA PHE A 317 17.03 5.74 -31.52
C PHE A 317 15.89 4.95 -32.14
N HIS A 318 14.74 5.59 -32.24
CA HIS A 318 13.53 5.02 -32.84
C HIS A 318 13.10 5.81 -34.07
N ILE A 319 12.62 5.09 -35.06
CA ILE A 319 11.82 5.63 -36.18
C ILE A 319 10.41 5.09 -35.98
N ILE A 320 9.42 5.96 -35.90
CA ILE A 320 8.03 5.61 -35.58
C ILE A 320 7.16 5.96 -36.77
N LYS A 321 6.31 5.03 -37.21
CA LYS A 321 5.25 5.27 -38.21
C LYS A 321 3.91 4.96 -37.58
N VAL A 322 3.00 5.93 -37.57
CA VAL A 322 1.63 5.72 -37.14
C VAL A 322 0.81 5.13 -38.27
N GLU A 323 0.17 3.99 -38.02
CA GLU A 323 -0.69 3.31 -39.00
C GLU A 323 -2.16 3.70 -38.85
N ALA A 324 -2.64 3.82 -37.58
CA ALA A 324 -4.03 4.14 -37.33
C ALA A 324 -4.18 4.82 -35.95
N ARG A 325 -5.32 5.48 -35.79
CA ARG A 325 -5.78 6.02 -34.48
C ARG A 325 -7.21 5.55 -34.27
N ARG A 326 -7.54 5.33 -32.98
CA ARG A 326 -8.92 5.04 -32.57
C ARG A 326 -9.14 5.55 -31.15
N ILE A 327 -10.40 5.67 -30.77
CA ILE A 327 -10.78 5.67 -29.37
C ILE A 327 -10.95 4.20 -28.96
N ALA A 328 -10.30 3.79 -27.87
CA ALA A 328 -10.48 2.45 -27.33
C ALA A 328 -11.97 2.21 -27.05
N PRO A 329 -12.55 1.09 -27.50
CA PRO A 329 -13.94 0.80 -27.21
C PRO A 329 -14.17 0.63 -25.70
N LEU A 330 -15.40 0.85 -25.24
CA LEU A 330 -15.79 0.57 -23.86
C LEU A 330 -15.97 -0.95 -23.66
N ASP A 331 -14.89 -1.69 -23.88
CA ASP A 331 -14.79 -3.12 -23.63
C ASP A 331 -14.54 -3.41 -22.13
N GLU A 332 -14.36 -4.67 -21.77
CA GLU A 332 -14.17 -5.09 -20.38
C GLU A 332 -12.90 -4.49 -19.75
N GLU A 333 -11.80 -4.40 -20.51
CA GLU A 333 -10.54 -3.82 -20.01
C GLU A 333 -10.71 -2.32 -19.73
N THR A 334 -11.29 -1.57 -20.66
CA THR A 334 -11.56 -0.13 -20.50
C THR A 334 -12.55 0.13 -19.37
N ARG A 335 -13.59 -0.71 -19.24
CA ARG A 335 -14.55 -0.63 -18.12
C ARG A 335 -13.88 -0.81 -16.75
N LEU A 336 -13.04 -1.83 -16.61
CA LEU A 336 -12.30 -2.09 -15.36
C LEU A 336 -11.35 -0.95 -15.02
N GLN A 337 -10.68 -0.37 -16.00
CA GLN A 337 -9.79 0.79 -15.80
C GLN A 337 -10.58 2.01 -15.29
N ILE A 338 -11.72 2.32 -15.91
CA ILE A 338 -12.60 3.41 -15.50
C ILE A 338 -13.16 3.15 -14.11
N GLU A 339 -13.65 1.93 -13.84
CA GLU A 339 -14.18 1.55 -12.55
C GLU A 339 -13.16 1.77 -11.43
N GLN A 340 -11.91 1.33 -11.63
CA GLN A 340 -10.84 1.53 -10.66
C GLN A 340 -10.55 3.03 -10.44
N THR A 341 -10.49 3.81 -11.51
CA THR A 341 -10.25 5.25 -11.46
C THR A 341 -11.36 5.96 -10.66
N LEU A 342 -12.61 5.69 -10.99
CA LEU A 342 -13.77 6.29 -10.31
C LEU A 342 -13.87 5.84 -8.85
N ARG A 343 -13.60 4.57 -8.57
CA ARG A 343 -13.59 4.03 -7.21
C ARG A 343 -12.54 4.73 -6.35
N GLN A 344 -11.31 4.88 -6.85
CA GLN A 344 -10.26 5.61 -6.15
C GLN A 344 -10.63 7.08 -5.92
N LYS A 345 -11.20 7.74 -6.93
CA LYS A 345 -11.67 9.12 -6.80
C LYS A 345 -12.73 9.26 -5.70
N LYS A 346 -13.75 8.41 -5.70
CA LYS A 346 -14.81 8.39 -4.66
C LYS A 346 -14.23 8.16 -3.26
N ILE A 347 -13.30 7.23 -3.13
CA ILE A 347 -12.63 6.96 -1.83
C ILE A 347 -11.84 8.20 -1.38
N GLN A 348 -11.08 8.81 -2.28
CA GLN A 348 -10.30 10.02 -1.95
C GLN A 348 -11.19 11.20 -1.57
N GLU A 349 -12.29 11.41 -2.27
CA GLU A 349 -13.30 12.42 -1.92
C GLU A 349 -13.89 12.16 -0.54
N ARG A 350 -14.17 10.89 -0.20
CA ARG A 350 -14.65 10.52 1.12
C ARG A 350 -13.62 10.77 2.21
N ILE A 351 -12.35 10.46 1.95
CA ILE A 351 -11.24 10.78 2.87
C ILE A 351 -11.16 12.30 3.09
N ASN A 352 -11.21 13.10 2.03
CA ASN A 352 -11.17 14.56 2.13
C ASN A 352 -12.35 15.12 2.97
N GLN A 353 -13.56 14.57 2.82
CA GLN A 353 -14.72 14.92 3.64
C GLN A 353 -14.49 14.57 5.12
N ILE A 354 -13.85 13.44 5.41
CA ILE A 354 -13.49 13.02 6.77
C ILE A 354 -12.47 13.99 7.36
N LEU A 355 -11.42 14.33 6.62
CA LEU A 355 -10.40 15.28 7.07
C LEU A 355 -10.98 16.65 7.38
N ALA A 356 -11.90 17.13 6.54
CA ALA A 356 -12.60 18.39 6.78
C ALA A 356 -13.53 18.36 8.03
N ARG A 357 -14.09 17.19 8.34
CA ARG A 357 -14.97 17.02 9.51
C ARG A 357 -14.22 16.95 10.82
N TYR A 358 -13.03 16.37 10.82
CA TYR A 358 -12.24 16.12 12.03
C TYR A 358 -10.89 16.86 11.94
N PRO A 359 -10.85 18.14 12.36
CA PRO A 359 -9.59 18.87 12.41
C PRO A 359 -8.68 18.29 13.49
N ILE A 360 -7.49 17.87 13.10
CA ILE A 360 -6.47 17.28 13.98
C ILE A 360 -5.28 18.24 14.05
N ALA A 361 -4.83 18.56 15.25
CA ALA A 361 -3.63 19.35 15.48
C ALA A 361 -2.41 18.44 15.65
N VAL A 362 -1.37 18.63 14.84
CA VAL A 362 -0.06 18.00 14.99
C VAL A 362 0.97 19.11 15.01
N GLU A 363 1.59 19.32 16.17
CA GLU A 363 2.63 20.33 16.38
C GLU A 363 4.00 19.86 15.87
N GLY A 364 4.91 20.78 15.63
CA GLY A 364 6.27 20.46 15.16
C GLY A 364 6.35 20.02 13.69
N ALA A 365 5.25 20.14 12.94
CA ALA A 365 5.20 19.83 11.50
C ALA A 365 5.98 20.84 10.62
N SER A 366 6.08 22.08 11.04
CA SER A 366 6.91 23.12 10.42
C SER A 366 8.16 23.36 11.26
N ALA A 367 9.30 23.55 10.62
CA ALA A 367 10.56 23.91 11.28
C ALA A 367 10.56 25.37 11.77
N GLU A 368 9.38 25.99 11.96
CA GLU A 368 9.25 27.37 12.43
C GLU A 368 8.83 27.41 13.89
N SER A 369 9.64 28.14 14.63
CA SER A 369 9.42 28.70 15.95
C SER A 369 10.03 27.95 17.15
N SER A 370 11.36 27.99 17.17
CA SER A 370 12.07 28.28 18.43
C SER A 370 12.97 29.50 18.17
N LYS A 371 12.40 30.70 18.27
CA LYS A 371 13.09 31.91 18.59
C LYS A 371 12.44 32.54 19.81
#